data_2909400a1dc94983af83f8c35854c0c9
#
_entry.id   2909400a1dc94983af83f8c35854c0c9
#
_cell.length_a   1.000
_cell.length_b   1.000
_cell.length_c   1.000
_cell.angle_alpha   90.00
_cell.angle_beta   90.00
_cell.angle_gamma   90.00
#
_symmetry.space_group_name_H-M   'P 1'
#
loop_
_entity.id
_entity.type
_entity.pdbx_description
1 polymer ?
#
loop_
_entity_poly.entity_id
_entity_poly.type
_entity_poly.pdbx_seq_one_letter_code
_entity_poly.pdbx_strand_id
1 'polypeptide(L)'
;MKCPYCGYSESKVIDSRPTDEGERIRRRRECLNCAKRFTTYEVIETVPVVVVKKDKSREAFDRNKLLNGLLRACEKRPVPLETLERIVDEIETLLQNSLDREVPSTLIGTYAMDKLKKVDEVAYVRFASVYREFKYINTFMDELNKIKAERNR
;
A
#
# COMPACT_ATOMS: atom_id res chain seq x y z
N MET A 1 -2.43 -9.38 -30.40
CA MET A 1 -3.08 -8.03 -30.18
C MET A 1 -3.56 -7.53 -31.53
N LYS A 2 -4.82 -7.08 -31.62
CA LYS A 2 -5.41 -6.62 -32.88
C LYS A 2 -4.73 -5.36 -33.41
N CYS A 3 -4.52 -5.33 -34.72
CA CYS A 3 -3.97 -4.15 -35.39
C CYS A 3 -4.97 -2.97 -35.31
N PRO A 4 -4.54 -1.78 -34.86
CA PRO A 4 -5.44 -0.62 -34.76
C PRO A 4 -5.87 -0.06 -36.12
N TYR A 5 -5.22 -0.46 -37.23
CA TYR A 5 -5.50 0.05 -38.57
C TYR A 5 -6.41 -0.85 -39.39
N CYS A 6 -6.29 -2.19 -39.27
CA CYS A 6 -7.08 -3.13 -40.09
C CYS A 6 -7.80 -4.20 -39.28
N GLY A 7 -7.68 -4.21 -37.95
CA GLY A 7 -8.37 -5.18 -37.07
C GLY A 7 -7.81 -6.60 -37.08
N TYR A 8 -6.74 -6.89 -37.87
CA TYR A 8 -6.15 -8.23 -37.93
C TYR A 8 -5.59 -8.65 -36.58
N SER A 9 -5.76 -9.92 -36.20
CA SER A 9 -5.47 -10.42 -34.85
C SER A 9 -4.01 -10.63 -34.55
N GLU A 10 -3.15 -10.77 -35.58
CA GLU A 10 -1.75 -11.15 -35.42
C GLU A 10 -0.79 -10.01 -35.78
N SER A 11 0.25 -9.89 -34.99
CA SER A 11 1.35 -8.93 -35.18
C SER A 11 2.64 -9.52 -34.67
N LYS A 12 3.77 -9.19 -35.32
CA LYS A 12 5.11 -9.51 -34.82
C LYS A 12 5.71 -8.34 -34.06
N VAL A 13 6.53 -8.63 -33.04
CA VAL A 13 7.33 -7.63 -32.31
C VAL A 13 8.61 -7.39 -33.11
N ILE A 14 8.90 -6.13 -33.45
CA ILE A 14 10.09 -5.72 -34.18
C ILE A 14 11.18 -5.24 -33.21
N ASP A 15 10.77 -4.52 -32.15
CA ASP A 15 11.67 -3.92 -31.17
C ASP A 15 11.00 -3.94 -29.78
N SER A 16 11.82 -4.14 -28.74
CA SER A 16 11.36 -4.16 -27.34
C SER A 16 12.39 -3.45 -26.49
N ARG A 17 11.98 -2.41 -25.76
CA ARG A 17 12.84 -1.63 -24.88
C ARG A 17 12.17 -1.32 -23.55
N PRO A 18 12.89 -1.43 -22.43
CA PRO A 18 12.40 -0.94 -21.15
C PRO A 18 12.26 0.60 -21.19
N THR A 19 11.26 1.12 -20.54
CA THR A 19 11.03 2.55 -20.30
C THR A 19 10.71 2.75 -18.82
N ASP A 20 10.79 4.00 -18.36
CA ASP A 20 10.44 4.37 -16.98
C ASP A 20 11.20 3.50 -15.96
N GLU A 21 12.54 3.49 -16.05
CA GLU A 21 13.42 2.73 -15.14
C GLU A 21 13.15 1.21 -15.08
N GLY A 22 12.45 0.68 -16.07
CA GLY A 22 12.13 -0.75 -16.18
C GLY A 22 10.69 -1.12 -15.77
N GLU A 23 9.88 -0.16 -15.31
CA GLU A 23 8.49 -0.41 -14.92
C GLU A 23 7.57 -0.74 -16.09
N ARG A 24 7.97 -0.36 -17.30
CA ARG A 24 7.20 -0.61 -18.53
C ARG A 24 8.09 -1.15 -19.63
N ILE A 25 7.52 -1.96 -20.51
CA ILE A 25 8.18 -2.43 -21.73
C ILE A 25 7.46 -1.81 -22.91
N ARG A 26 8.18 -0.98 -23.67
CA ARG A 26 7.70 -0.45 -24.94
C ARG A 26 8.00 -1.46 -26.03
N ARG A 27 6.97 -1.93 -26.75
CA ARG A 27 7.11 -2.85 -27.87
C ARG A 27 6.64 -2.19 -29.17
N ARG A 28 7.51 -2.19 -30.19
CA ARG A 28 7.16 -1.80 -31.55
C ARG A 28 6.71 -3.05 -32.30
N ARG A 29 5.49 -3.01 -32.83
CA ARG A 29 4.86 -4.14 -33.50
C ARG A 29 4.60 -3.79 -34.98
N GLU A 30 4.57 -4.83 -35.82
CA GLU A 30 4.17 -4.75 -37.23
C GLU A 30 3.06 -5.74 -37.51
N CYS A 31 1.97 -5.26 -38.10
CA CYS A 31 0.83 -6.10 -38.45
C CYS A 31 1.23 -7.07 -39.58
N LEU A 32 0.88 -8.34 -39.47
CA LEU A 32 1.18 -9.35 -40.47
C LEU A 32 0.34 -9.21 -41.76
N ASN A 33 -0.81 -8.52 -41.69
CA ASN A 33 -1.70 -8.32 -42.82
C ASN A 33 -1.42 -7.01 -43.56
N CYS A 34 -1.45 -5.85 -42.88
CA CYS A 34 -1.31 -4.55 -43.55
C CYS A 34 0.09 -3.93 -43.44
N ALA A 35 1.05 -4.61 -42.80
CA ALA A 35 2.43 -4.19 -42.60
C ALA A 35 2.61 -2.83 -41.86
N LYS A 36 1.52 -2.21 -41.39
CA LYS A 36 1.61 -0.99 -40.59
C LYS A 36 2.19 -1.26 -39.25
N ARG A 37 2.96 -0.30 -38.75
CA ARG A 37 3.63 -0.37 -37.45
C ARG A 37 2.88 0.41 -36.41
N PHE A 38 2.79 -0.16 -35.19
CA PHE A 38 2.20 0.47 -34.01
C PHE A 38 3.00 0.14 -32.75
N THR A 39 2.86 0.97 -31.75
CA THR A 39 3.55 0.81 -30.48
C THR A 39 2.57 0.38 -29.41
N THR A 40 3.00 -0.56 -28.56
CA THR A 40 2.26 -1.00 -27.37
C THR A 40 3.16 -0.89 -26.16
N TYR A 41 2.54 -0.71 -25.00
CA TYR A 41 3.22 -0.75 -23.71
C TYR A 41 2.70 -1.94 -22.91
N GLU A 42 3.62 -2.71 -22.38
CA GLU A 42 3.35 -3.68 -21.34
C GLU A 42 3.54 -3.00 -20.00
N VAL A 43 2.56 -3.09 -19.14
CA VAL A 43 2.56 -2.53 -17.78
C VAL A 43 2.12 -3.63 -16.83
N ILE A 44 2.74 -3.74 -15.66
CA ILE A 44 2.28 -4.66 -14.63
C ILE A 44 0.92 -4.16 -14.13
N GLU A 45 -0.10 -4.99 -14.24
CA GLU A 45 -1.41 -4.67 -13.69
C GLU A 45 -1.35 -4.76 -12.15
N THR A 46 -1.44 -3.61 -11.50
CA THR A 46 -1.59 -3.54 -10.05
C THR A 46 -3.08 -3.52 -9.71
N VAL A 47 -3.56 -4.60 -9.12
CA VAL A 47 -4.94 -4.65 -8.62
C VAL A 47 -4.98 -3.93 -7.27
N PRO A 48 -5.76 -2.86 -7.11
CA PRO A 48 -5.83 -2.14 -5.85
C PRO A 48 -6.42 -3.05 -4.76
N VAL A 49 -5.79 -3.02 -3.60
CA VAL A 49 -6.30 -3.70 -2.40
C VAL A 49 -7.53 -2.95 -1.91
N VAL A 50 -8.62 -3.67 -1.66
CA VAL A 50 -9.86 -3.12 -1.11
C VAL A 50 -9.84 -3.20 0.40
N VAL A 51 -10.06 -2.09 1.06
CA VAL A 51 -10.17 -2.00 2.52
C VAL A 51 -11.63 -2.07 2.94
N VAL A 52 -11.94 -3.03 3.80
CA VAL A 52 -13.27 -3.18 4.42
C VAL A 52 -13.26 -2.46 5.77
N LYS A 53 -14.08 -1.42 5.91
CA LYS A 53 -14.23 -0.65 7.14
C LYS A 53 -15.09 -1.37 8.19
N LYS A 54 -15.11 -0.83 9.42
CA LYS A 54 -15.94 -1.36 10.51
C LYS A 54 -17.44 -1.34 10.20
N ASP A 55 -17.92 -0.35 9.44
CA ASP A 55 -19.29 -0.22 8.94
C ASP A 55 -19.60 -1.09 7.71
N LYS A 56 -18.64 -1.97 7.31
CA LYS A 56 -18.67 -2.83 6.13
C LYS A 56 -18.62 -2.10 4.79
N SER A 57 -18.41 -0.79 4.77
CA SER A 57 -18.12 -0.06 3.54
C SER A 57 -16.75 -0.46 2.97
N ARG A 58 -16.60 -0.32 1.66
CA ARG A 58 -15.39 -0.70 0.93
C ARG A 58 -14.77 0.53 0.27
N GLU A 59 -13.49 0.70 0.43
CA GLU A 59 -12.71 1.73 -0.26
C GLU A 59 -11.39 1.15 -0.74
N ALA A 60 -10.79 1.74 -1.79
CA ALA A 60 -9.43 1.37 -2.18
C ALA A 60 -8.44 1.77 -1.07
N PHE A 61 -7.38 0.98 -0.89
CA PHE A 61 -6.30 1.34 0.02
C PHE A 61 -5.69 2.69 -0.42
N ASP A 62 -5.62 3.62 0.51
CA ASP A 62 -5.05 4.95 0.32
C ASP A 62 -3.79 5.11 1.17
N ARG A 63 -2.63 5.07 0.50
CA ARG A 63 -1.31 5.24 1.08
C ARG A 63 -1.18 6.57 1.84
N ASN A 64 -1.70 7.65 1.26
CA ASN A 64 -1.60 8.98 1.86
C ASN A 64 -2.44 9.10 3.12
N LYS A 65 -3.58 8.44 3.17
CA LYS A 65 -4.44 8.39 4.35
C LYS A 65 -3.75 7.72 5.53
N LEU A 66 -3.06 6.60 5.28
CA LEU A 66 -2.28 5.91 6.30
C LEU A 66 -1.09 6.77 6.76
N LEU A 67 -0.32 7.34 5.84
CA LEU A 67 0.81 8.21 6.14
C LEU A 67 0.39 9.42 6.99
N ASN A 68 -0.71 10.09 6.64
CA ASN A 68 -1.25 11.20 7.40
C ASN A 68 -1.66 10.80 8.82
N GLY A 69 -2.20 9.60 8.99
CA GLY A 69 -2.51 9.04 10.32
C GLY A 69 -1.25 8.86 11.18
N LEU A 70 -0.17 8.32 10.59
CA LEU A 70 1.12 8.14 11.25
C LEU A 70 1.78 9.48 11.58
N LEU A 71 1.76 10.46 10.66
CA LEU A 71 2.28 11.80 10.88
C LEU A 71 1.61 12.51 12.08
N ARG A 72 0.28 12.44 12.18
CA ARG A 72 -0.46 12.99 13.32
C ARG A 72 -0.06 12.35 14.63
N ALA A 73 0.14 11.03 14.64
CA ALA A 73 0.59 10.33 15.84
C ALA A 73 2.01 10.73 16.26
N CYS A 74 2.88 10.98 15.28
CA CYS A 74 4.27 11.38 15.49
C CYS A 74 4.49 12.90 15.62
N GLU A 75 3.42 13.70 15.64
CA GLU A 75 3.56 15.16 15.76
C GLU A 75 4.35 15.54 17.02
N LYS A 76 5.38 16.41 16.85
CA LYS A 76 6.34 16.82 17.89
C LYS A 76 7.16 15.66 18.49
N ARG A 77 7.28 14.55 17.78
CA ARG A 77 8.19 13.44 18.13
C ARG A 77 9.38 13.43 17.17
N PRO A 78 10.57 12.99 17.63
CA PRO A 78 11.79 12.94 16.82
C PRO A 78 11.78 11.72 15.87
N VAL A 79 10.70 11.56 15.09
CA VAL A 79 10.55 10.48 14.11
C VAL A 79 10.65 11.08 12.71
N PRO A 80 11.69 10.72 11.91
CA PRO A 80 11.86 11.22 10.56
C PRO A 80 10.71 10.79 9.64
N LEU A 81 10.34 11.64 8.68
CA LEU A 81 9.32 11.33 7.66
C LEU A 81 9.65 10.05 6.89
N GLU A 82 10.91 9.89 6.50
CA GLU A 82 11.41 8.70 5.78
C GLU A 82 11.11 7.38 6.53
N THR A 83 11.18 7.40 7.87
CA THR A 83 10.82 6.23 8.68
C THR A 83 9.32 5.90 8.56
N LEU A 84 8.46 6.93 8.52
CA LEU A 84 7.02 6.74 8.37
C LEU A 84 6.66 6.27 6.95
N GLU A 85 7.32 6.81 5.94
CA GLU A 85 7.15 6.39 4.55
C GLU A 85 7.55 4.92 4.39
N ARG A 86 8.68 4.50 4.96
CA ARG A 86 9.11 3.10 4.96
C ARG A 86 8.09 2.18 5.65
N ILE A 87 7.49 2.61 6.76
CA ILE A 87 6.42 1.84 7.43
C ILE A 87 5.23 1.64 6.48
N VAL A 88 4.83 2.70 5.77
CA VAL A 88 3.73 2.64 4.81
C VAL A 88 4.06 1.70 3.65
N ASP A 89 5.28 1.78 3.10
CA ASP A 89 5.75 0.91 2.00
C ASP A 89 5.76 -0.57 2.42
N GLU A 90 6.23 -0.86 3.63
CA GLU A 90 6.22 -2.21 4.18
C GLU A 90 4.80 -2.75 4.34
N ILE A 91 3.86 -1.92 4.82
CA ILE A 91 2.45 -2.32 4.97
C ILE A 91 1.82 -2.53 3.58
N GLU A 92 2.04 -1.62 2.64
CA GLU A 92 1.54 -1.74 1.27
C GLU A 92 2.03 -3.03 0.61
N THR A 93 3.32 -3.34 0.76
CA THR A 93 3.92 -4.57 0.26
C THR A 93 3.28 -5.81 0.88
N LEU A 94 3.02 -5.80 2.20
CA LEU A 94 2.34 -6.90 2.88
C LEU A 94 0.91 -7.10 2.35
N LEU A 95 0.19 -6.01 2.11
CA LEU A 95 -1.17 -6.05 1.57
C LEU A 95 -1.21 -6.56 0.14
N GLN A 96 -0.28 -6.13 -0.71
CA GLN A 96 -0.18 -6.57 -2.11
C GLN A 96 0.21 -8.05 -2.24
N ASN A 97 1.04 -8.55 -1.32
CA ASN A 97 1.45 -9.96 -1.30
C ASN A 97 0.41 -10.87 -0.64
N SER A 98 -0.64 -10.33 -0.02
CA SER A 98 -1.72 -11.14 0.51
C SER A 98 -2.56 -11.72 -0.63
N LEU A 99 -2.98 -12.98 -0.48
CA LEU A 99 -3.90 -13.61 -1.45
C LEU A 99 -5.31 -13.00 -1.40
N ASP A 100 -5.63 -12.33 -0.30
CA ASP A 100 -6.91 -11.69 -0.08
C ASP A 100 -6.92 -10.30 -0.72
N ARG A 101 -7.83 -10.09 -1.65
CA ARG A 101 -8.06 -8.79 -2.29
C ARG A 101 -8.83 -7.80 -1.42
N GLU A 102 -9.48 -8.30 -0.37
CA GLU A 102 -10.21 -7.51 0.62
C GLU A 102 -9.52 -7.66 1.98
N VAL A 103 -9.17 -6.54 2.60
CA VAL A 103 -8.44 -6.51 3.87
C VAL A 103 -9.23 -5.66 4.87
N PRO A 104 -9.50 -6.15 6.10
CA PRO A 104 -10.16 -5.33 7.10
C PRO A 104 -9.26 -4.18 7.54
N SER A 105 -9.84 -2.98 7.71
CA SER A 105 -9.10 -1.80 8.18
C SER A 105 -8.43 -2.04 9.53
N THR A 106 -8.99 -2.91 10.36
CA THR A 106 -8.42 -3.34 11.65
C THR A 106 -7.06 -4.01 11.50
N LEU A 107 -6.83 -4.78 10.44
CA LEU A 107 -5.55 -5.43 10.19
C LEU A 107 -4.46 -4.41 9.83
N ILE A 108 -4.80 -3.44 8.98
CA ILE A 108 -3.89 -2.34 8.59
C ILE A 108 -3.44 -1.57 9.83
N GLY A 109 -4.38 -1.24 10.71
CA GLY A 109 -4.04 -0.53 11.93
C GLY A 109 -3.23 -1.36 12.92
N THR A 110 -3.44 -2.67 12.99
CA THR A 110 -2.60 -3.55 13.80
C THR A 110 -1.15 -3.53 13.26
N TYR A 111 -0.95 -3.65 11.96
CA TYR A 111 0.38 -3.54 11.36
C TYR A 111 1.04 -2.17 11.64
N ALA A 112 0.27 -1.08 11.51
CA ALA A 112 0.78 0.26 11.82
C ALA A 112 1.18 0.39 13.29
N MET A 113 0.39 -0.13 14.21
CA MET A 113 0.69 -0.13 15.65
C MET A 113 1.94 -0.94 15.96
N ASP A 114 2.09 -2.15 15.41
CA ASP A 114 3.26 -3.01 15.63
C ASP A 114 4.57 -2.35 15.14
N LYS A 115 4.50 -1.62 14.04
CA LYS A 115 5.65 -0.86 13.52
C LYS A 115 5.94 0.37 14.38
N LEU A 116 4.92 1.18 14.72
CA LEU A 116 5.10 2.37 15.56
C LEU A 116 5.65 2.03 16.94
N LYS A 117 5.26 0.91 17.53
CA LYS A 117 5.74 0.45 18.84
C LYS A 117 7.27 0.31 18.87
N LYS A 118 7.89 -0.06 17.73
CA LYS A 118 9.34 -0.21 17.60
C LYS A 118 10.07 1.12 17.37
N VAL A 119 9.34 2.15 16.93
CA VAL A 119 9.90 3.44 16.56
C VAL A 119 9.74 4.46 17.69
N ASP A 120 8.53 4.61 18.22
CA ASP A 120 8.23 5.55 19.27
C ASP A 120 6.99 5.13 20.07
N GLU A 121 7.17 4.84 21.35
CA GLU A 121 6.10 4.36 22.24
C GLU A 121 4.97 5.39 22.41
N VAL A 122 5.30 6.69 22.42
CA VAL A 122 4.29 7.76 22.57
C VAL A 122 3.46 7.88 21.30
N ALA A 123 4.09 7.82 20.13
CA ALA A 123 3.38 7.79 18.85
C ALA A 123 2.47 6.55 18.75
N TYR A 124 2.95 5.40 19.19
CA TYR A 124 2.12 4.19 19.30
C TYR A 124 0.86 4.41 20.14
N VAL A 125 1.01 4.95 21.36
CA VAL A 125 -0.12 5.20 22.27
C VAL A 125 -1.12 6.18 21.66
N ARG A 126 -0.64 7.25 21.02
CA ARG A 126 -1.47 8.25 20.33
C ARG A 126 -2.25 7.64 19.17
N PHE A 127 -1.58 6.83 18.34
CA PHE A 127 -2.22 6.13 17.24
C PHE A 127 -3.26 5.12 17.75
N ALA A 128 -2.90 4.32 18.73
CA ALA A 128 -3.78 3.33 19.36
C ALA A 128 -5.02 3.99 19.99
N SER A 129 -4.89 5.17 20.61
CA SER A 129 -6.00 5.88 21.24
C SER A 129 -7.11 6.24 20.26
N VAL A 130 -6.74 6.61 19.03
CA VAL A 130 -7.70 6.93 17.95
C VAL A 130 -8.21 5.65 17.29
N TYR A 131 -7.30 4.69 17.05
CA TYR A 131 -7.60 3.53 16.23
C TYR A 131 -8.43 2.47 16.94
N ARG A 132 -8.11 2.18 18.23
CA ARG A 132 -8.82 1.19 19.06
C ARG A 132 -10.12 1.71 19.65
N GLU A 133 -10.41 3.02 19.57
CA GLU A 133 -11.62 3.64 20.10
C GLU A 133 -11.90 3.17 21.56
N PHE A 134 -10.94 3.42 22.46
CA PHE A 134 -11.10 3.03 23.87
C PHE A 134 -12.36 3.69 24.46
N LYS A 135 -13.32 2.87 24.87
CA LYS A 135 -14.56 3.33 25.48
C LYS A 135 -14.40 3.78 26.94
N TYR A 136 -13.40 3.21 27.63
CA TYR A 136 -13.16 3.44 29.03
C TYR A 136 -11.68 3.66 29.33
N ILE A 137 -11.40 4.53 30.33
CA ILE A 137 -10.04 4.85 30.78
C ILE A 137 -9.28 3.59 31.23
N ASN A 138 -9.95 2.66 31.91
CA ASN A 138 -9.30 1.44 32.38
C ASN A 138 -8.70 0.59 31.27
N THR A 139 -9.42 0.42 30.16
CA THR A 139 -8.88 -0.32 28.98
C THR A 139 -7.67 0.36 28.34
N PHE A 140 -7.62 1.68 28.40
CA PHE A 140 -6.47 2.45 27.98
C PHE A 140 -5.28 2.29 28.94
N MET A 141 -5.54 2.31 30.27
CA MET A 141 -4.50 2.08 31.27
C MET A 141 -3.93 0.66 31.20
N ASP A 142 -4.74 -0.35 30.92
CA ASP A 142 -4.28 -1.72 30.72
C ASP A 142 -3.30 -1.83 29.52
N GLU A 143 -3.55 -1.10 28.44
CA GLU A 143 -2.65 -1.06 27.29
C GLU A 143 -1.31 -0.39 27.64
N LEU A 144 -1.34 0.71 28.39
CA LEU A 144 -0.12 1.37 28.88
C LEU A 144 0.70 0.46 29.82
N ASN A 145 0.03 -0.30 30.67
CA ASN A 145 0.71 -1.24 31.57
C ASN A 145 1.37 -2.40 30.81
N LYS A 146 0.77 -2.88 29.72
CA LYS A 146 1.39 -3.89 28.83
C LYS A 146 2.68 -3.36 28.21
N ILE A 147 2.67 -2.13 27.71
CA ILE A 147 3.87 -1.51 27.11
C ILE A 147 5.00 -1.41 28.15
N LYS A 148 4.66 -0.96 29.37
CA LYS A 148 5.65 -0.88 30.46
C LYS A 148 6.23 -2.24 30.83
N ALA A 149 5.39 -3.28 30.87
CA ALA A 149 5.83 -4.63 31.22
C ALA A 149 6.78 -5.23 30.15
N GLU A 150 6.54 -4.95 28.89
CA GLU A 150 7.40 -5.40 27.78
C GLU A 150 8.77 -4.69 27.77
N ARG A 151 8.80 -3.42 28.16
CA ARG A 151 10.05 -2.63 28.27
C ARG A 151 10.99 -3.12 29.39
N ASN A 152 10.43 -3.74 30.41
CA ASN A 152 11.18 -4.21 31.59
C ASN A 152 11.70 -5.67 31.42
N ARG A 153 11.53 -6.27 30.26
CA ARG A 153 12.10 -7.58 29.87
C ARG A 153 13.29 -7.43 28.95
#